data_1afcca0a7c04f9e2455353ba07373477
#
_entry.id   1afcca0a7c04f9e2455353ba07373477
#
_cell.length_a   1.000
_cell.length_b   1.000
_cell.length_c   1.000
_cell.angle_alpha   90.00
_cell.angle_beta   90.00
_cell.angle_gamma   90.00
#
_symmetry.space_group_name_H-M   'P 1'
#
loop_
_entity.id
_entity.type
_entity.pdbx_description
1 polymer ?
#
loop_
_entity_poly.entity_id
_entity_poly.type
_entity_poly.pdbx_seq_one_letter_code
_entity_poly.pdbx_strand_id
1 'polypeptide(L)'
;ELFEFEFENVFENDVIKVGNLNLKVLHTPGHCHEHISLILDRYFFCGDLIFNLGVGNVNFRGDVSMLFRTITHKIKNLPDELLLLPGHDYLKNNITFLQSLYKDSSEIGSELDGLLSSYDSNQLSPLFDIGFEKKNNPFLRIDEFSFLDFLEKKDLFKDEKMEFRFKLLRQLRDEH
;
A
#
# COMPACT_ATOMS: atom_id res chain seq x y z
N GLU A 1 18.59 4.66 -27.01
CA GLU A 1 17.74 5.72 -26.47
C GLU A 1 16.29 5.24 -26.49
N LEU A 2 15.59 5.28 -25.32
CA LEU A 2 14.25 4.75 -25.18
C LEU A 2 13.17 5.81 -25.49
N PHE A 3 13.54 7.08 -25.59
CA PHE A 3 12.60 8.20 -25.74
C PHE A 3 13.06 9.17 -26.83
N GLU A 4 12.13 9.61 -27.68
CA GLU A 4 12.36 10.60 -28.75
C GLU A 4 12.10 12.04 -28.30
N PHE A 5 11.86 12.29 -26.99
CA PHE A 5 11.55 13.61 -26.42
C PHE A 5 12.47 13.91 -25.23
N GLU A 6 12.64 15.18 -24.95
CA GLU A 6 13.39 15.66 -23.80
C GLU A 6 12.71 15.19 -22.50
N PHE A 7 13.51 14.73 -21.54
CA PHE A 7 13.05 14.35 -20.20
C PHE A 7 14.00 14.89 -19.14
N GLU A 8 13.47 15.11 -17.96
CA GLU A 8 14.23 15.50 -16.80
C GLU A 8 14.20 14.38 -15.76
N ASN A 9 15.35 14.08 -15.15
CA ASN A 9 15.41 13.18 -14.01
C ASN A 9 14.92 13.92 -12.76
N VAL A 10 14.15 13.24 -11.93
CA VAL A 10 13.68 13.75 -10.65
C VAL A 10 14.19 12.87 -9.51
N PHE A 11 14.48 13.48 -8.38
CA PHE A 11 15.08 12.83 -7.22
C PHE A 11 14.24 13.08 -5.95
N GLU A 12 14.61 12.39 -4.87
CA GLU A 12 13.99 12.58 -3.56
C GLU A 12 13.98 14.07 -3.14
N ASN A 13 12.82 14.57 -2.75
CA ASN A 13 12.53 15.94 -2.33
C ASN A 13 12.55 17.01 -3.44
N ASP A 14 12.71 16.63 -4.70
CA ASP A 14 12.50 17.56 -5.80
C ASP A 14 11.07 18.09 -5.82
N VAL A 15 10.86 19.21 -6.50
CA VAL A 15 9.55 19.80 -6.68
C VAL A 15 9.27 19.96 -8.17
N ILE A 16 8.30 19.18 -8.66
CA ILE A 16 7.79 19.31 -10.04
C ILE A 16 6.74 20.42 -10.06
N LYS A 17 6.91 21.39 -10.97
CA LYS A 17 5.94 22.46 -11.16
C LYS A 17 5.02 22.18 -12.33
N VAL A 18 3.71 22.20 -12.08
CA VAL A 18 2.68 22.04 -13.09
C VAL A 18 1.74 23.26 -13.00
N GLY A 19 1.97 24.27 -13.83
CA GLY A 19 1.32 25.56 -13.69
C GLY A 19 1.66 26.21 -12.36
N ASN A 20 0.65 26.46 -11.52
CA ASN A 20 0.80 27.02 -10.18
C ASN A 20 0.93 25.94 -9.09
N LEU A 21 0.88 24.65 -9.44
CA LEU A 21 0.96 23.55 -8.50
C LEU A 21 2.42 23.14 -8.29
N ASN A 22 2.76 22.78 -7.04
CA ASN A 22 4.07 22.28 -6.65
C ASN A 22 3.92 20.87 -6.11
N LEU A 23 4.37 19.85 -6.86
CA LEU A 23 4.31 18.45 -6.47
C LEU A 23 5.65 18.05 -5.89
N LYS A 24 5.66 17.69 -4.61
CA LYS A 24 6.86 17.16 -3.95
C LYS A 24 7.10 15.70 -4.36
N VAL A 25 8.32 15.40 -4.80
CA VAL A 25 8.74 14.05 -5.17
C VAL A 25 9.20 13.27 -3.94
N LEU A 26 8.71 12.03 -3.81
CA LEU A 26 9.24 11.01 -2.92
C LEU A 26 9.74 9.84 -3.76
N HIS A 27 11.00 9.44 -3.60
CA HIS A 27 11.51 8.20 -4.16
C HIS A 27 10.99 7.02 -3.32
N THR A 28 10.17 6.19 -3.92
CA THR A 28 9.41 5.11 -3.26
C THR A 28 9.62 3.76 -3.95
N PRO A 29 10.87 3.25 -4.00
CA PRO A 29 11.19 2.01 -4.70
C PRO A 29 10.51 0.80 -4.03
N GLY A 30 10.19 -0.19 -4.85
CA GLY A 30 9.57 -1.44 -4.39
C GLY A 30 8.79 -2.13 -5.49
N HIS A 31 7.70 -1.54 -5.97
CA HIS A 31 6.98 -2.03 -7.14
C HIS A 31 7.88 -2.05 -8.40
N CYS A 32 8.66 -1.00 -8.60
CA CYS A 32 9.84 -0.98 -9.46
C CYS A 32 10.95 -0.17 -8.78
N HIS A 33 12.18 -0.26 -9.29
CA HIS A 33 13.35 0.40 -8.68
C HIS A 33 13.26 1.93 -8.75
N GLU A 34 12.74 2.45 -9.86
CA GLU A 34 12.65 3.88 -10.14
C GLU A 34 11.32 4.50 -9.70
N HIS A 35 10.51 3.77 -8.93
CA HIS A 35 9.19 4.24 -8.51
C HIS A 35 9.28 5.53 -7.71
N ILE A 36 8.46 6.51 -8.08
CA ILE A 36 8.25 7.75 -7.34
C ILE A 36 6.78 7.89 -6.95
N SER A 37 6.55 8.60 -5.87
CA SER A 37 5.24 9.11 -5.46
C SER A 37 5.29 10.62 -5.38
N LEU A 38 4.13 11.28 -5.48
CA LEU A 38 4.04 12.73 -5.45
C LEU A 38 3.09 13.18 -4.34
N ILE A 39 3.45 14.28 -3.67
CA ILE A 39 2.56 14.93 -2.70
C ILE A 39 2.21 16.33 -3.22
N LEU A 40 0.90 16.61 -3.28
CA LEU A 40 0.32 17.92 -3.55
C LEU A 40 -0.69 18.24 -2.44
N ASP A 41 -0.36 19.23 -1.62
CA ASP A 41 -1.18 19.60 -0.45
C ASP A 41 -1.51 18.36 0.43
N ARG A 42 -2.77 17.94 0.45
CA ARG A 42 -3.25 16.76 1.18
C ARG A 42 -3.37 15.49 0.31
N TYR A 43 -2.97 15.53 -0.94
CA TYR A 43 -3.09 14.42 -1.89
C TYR A 43 -1.77 13.70 -2.05
N PHE A 44 -1.80 12.37 -1.88
CA PHE A 44 -0.65 11.49 -2.05
C PHE A 44 -0.86 10.59 -3.26
N PHE A 45 -0.28 10.97 -4.40
CA PHE A 45 -0.27 10.18 -5.62
C PHE A 45 0.78 9.08 -5.49
N CYS A 46 0.34 7.91 -5.11
CA CYS A 46 1.23 6.81 -4.73
C CYS A 46 1.48 5.77 -5.84
N GLY A 47 0.90 5.97 -7.04
CA GLY A 47 1.05 5.01 -8.13
C GLY A 47 0.72 3.58 -7.70
N ASP A 48 1.56 2.64 -8.07
CA ASP A 48 1.41 1.22 -7.73
C ASP A 48 2.24 0.78 -6.49
N LEU A 49 2.58 1.75 -5.63
CA LEU A 49 3.29 1.45 -4.37
C LEU A 49 2.37 0.86 -3.31
N ILE A 50 1.27 1.56 -3.04
CA ILE A 50 0.27 1.22 -2.03
C ILE A 50 -1.12 1.46 -2.59
N PHE A 51 -2.04 0.60 -2.24
CA PHE A 51 -3.45 0.63 -2.61
C PHE A 51 -4.32 0.64 -1.36
N ASN A 52 -5.59 0.92 -1.51
CA ASN A 52 -6.55 0.76 -0.44
C ASN A 52 -6.50 -0.67 0.11
N LEU A 53 -6.08 -0.82 1.37
CA LEU A 53 -5.92 -2.09 2.11
C LEU A 53 -4.90 -3.07 1.51
N GLY A 54 -3.93 -2.60 0.73
CA GLY A 54 -2.92 -3.44 0.12
C GLY A 54 -1.68 -2.68 -0.34
N VAL A 55 -0.73 -3.39 -0.95
CA VAL A 55 0.48 -2.80 -1.57
C VAL A 55 0.72 -3.40 -2.94
N GLY A 56 1.53 -2.73 -3.76
CA GLY A 56 1.91 -3.18 -5.08
C GLY A 56 2.60 -4.53 -5.09
N ASN A 57 2.50 -5.24 -6.21
CA ASN A 57 3.33 -6.42 -6.46
C ASN A 57 4.75 -6.01 -6.88
N VAL A 58 5.65 -6.98 -6.98
CA VAL A 58 7.06 -6.77 -7.34
C VAL A 58 7.45 -7.52 -8.62
N ASN A 59 6.46 -7.99 -9.39
CA ASN A 59 6.67 -8.89 -10.52
C ASN A 59 7.30 -8.19 -11.74
N PHE A 60 7.25 -6.86 -11.81
CA PHE A 60 7.75 -6.07 -12.93
C PHE A 60 8.96 -5.23 -12.51
N ARG A 61 10.15 -5.85 -12.42
CA ARG A 61 11.41 -5.18 -12.02
C ARG A 61 11.36 -4.62 -10.58
N GLY A 62 10.52 -5.18 -9.71
CA GLY A 62 10.41 -4.80 -8.32
C GLY A 62 11.32 -5.61 -7.40
N ASP A 63 11.35 -5.19 -6.13
CA ASP A 63 12.06 -5.87 -5.06
C ASP A 63 11.24 -5.79 -3.76
N VAL A 64 10.89 -6.93 -3.20
CA VAL A 64 10.03 -7.00 -2.02
C VAL A 64 10.72 -6.47 -0.76
N SER A 65 12.05 -6.53 -0.67
CA SER A 65 12.81 -5.94 0.45
C SER A 65 12.84 -4.42 0.35
N MET A 66 12.93 -3.88 -0.87
CA MET A 66 12.77 -2.43 -1.10
C MET A 66 11.36 -2.00 -0.77
N LEU A 67 10.33 -2.72 -1.23
CA LEU A 67 8.94 -2.43 -0.92
C LEU A 67 8.71 -2.42 0.60
N PHE A 68 9.18 -3.44 1.31
CA PHE A 68 9.11 -3.49 2.77
C PHE A 68 9.72 -2.24 3.42
N ARG A 69 10.96 -1.87 3.03
CA ARG A 69 11.61 -0.67 3.58
C ARG A 69 10.85 0.61 3.26
N THR A 70 10.36 0.76 2.04
CA THR A 70 9.58 1.93 1.63
C THR A 70 8.29 2.04 2.43
N ILE A 71 7.54 0.95 2.57
CA ILE A 71 6.28 0.93 3.32
C ILE A 71 6.52 1.23 4.80
N THR A 72 7.49 0.55 5.44
CA THR A 72 7.69 0.66 6.90
C THR A 72 8.44 1.92 7.31
N HIS A 73 9.36 2.45 6.50
CA HIS A 73 10.21 3.58 6.88
C HIS A 73 9.82 4.92 6.24
N LYS A 74 9.11 4.89 5.11
CA LYS A 74 8.62 6.11 4.48
C LYS A 74 7.11 6.28 4.64
N ILE A 75 6.31 5.33 4.13
CA ILE A 75 4.86 5.49 4.10
C ILE A 75 4.26 5.50 5.50
N LYS A 76 4.69 4.61 6.37
CA LYS A 76 4.23 4.56 7.77
C LYS A 76 4.52 5.86 8.56
N ASN A 77 5.50 6.65 8.13
CA ASN A 77 5.86 7.92 8.76
C ASN A 77 5.22 9.16 8.08
N LEU A 78 4.42 8.99 7.04
CA LEU A 78 3.68 10.10 6.44
C LEU A 78 2.56 10.60 7.38
N PRO A 79 2.16 11.88 7.24
CA PRO A 79 1.00 12.43 7.96
C PRO A 79 -0.28 11.65 7.70
N ASP A 80 -1.07 11.44 8.74
CA ASP A 80 -2.29 10.63 8.69
C ASP A 80 -3.37 11.20 7.77
N GLU A 81 -3.42 12.53 7.62
CA GLU A 81 -4.41 13.27 6.84
C GLU A 81 -4.18 13.24 5.32
N LEU A 82 -3.08 12.64 4.85
CA LEU A 82 -2.82 12.53 3.41
C LEU A 82 -3.79 11.54 2.77
N LEU A 83 -4.57 12.01 1.80
CA LEU A 83 -5.50 11.20 1.02
C LEU A 83 -4.76 10.36 -0.02
N LEU A 84 -4.99 9.06 0.00
CA LEU A 84 -4.37 8.09 -0.89
C LEU A 84 -4.98 8.16 -2.30
N LEU A 85 -4.14 8.35 -3.31
CA LEU A 85 -4.53 8.33 -4.73
C LEU A 85 -3.67 7.29 -5.46
N PRO A 86 -4.07 6.02 -5.47
CA PRO A 86 -3.34 4.93 -6.12
C PRO A 86 -3.51 4.94 -7.64
N GLY A 87 -2.59 4.27 -8.35
CA GLY A 87 -2.63 4.12 -9.81
C GLY A 87 -3.75 3.21 -10.30
N HIS A 88 -4.20 2.27 -9.47
CA HIS A 88 -5.25 1.32 -9.77
C HIS A 88 -6.21 1.15 -8.58
N ASP A 89 -7.45 0.78 -8.88
CA ASP A 89 -8.44 0.41 -7.86
C ASP A 89 -8.45 -1.11 -7.66
N TYR A 90 -7.80 -1.55 -6.59
CA TYR A 90 -7.78 -2.96 -6.15
C TYR A 90 -8.54 -3.19 -4.84
N LEU A 91 -9.36 -2.23 -4.38
CA LEU A 91 -10.04 -2.33 -3.10
C LEU A 91 -10.82 -3.63 -2.94
N LYS A 92 -11.64 -3.99 -3.94
CA LYS A 92 -12.44 -5.22 -3.91
C LYS A 92 -11.58 -6.47 -3.72
N ASN A 93 -10.50 -6.59 -4.51
CA ASN A 93 -9.57 -7.71 -4.43
C ASN A 93 -8.83 -7.76 -3.08
N ASN A 94 -8.49 -6.59 -2.54
CA ASN A 94 -7.82 -6.51 -1.25
C ASN A 94 -8.79 -6.87 -0.10
N ILE A 95 -10.06 -6.45 -0.17
CA ILE A 95 -11.07 -6.87 0.80
C ILE A 95 -11.26 -8.39 0.79
N THR A 96 -11.40 -9.02 -0.39
CA THR A 96 -11.57 -10.49 -0.46
C THR A 96 -10.35 -11.24 0.07
N PHE A 97 -9.14 -10.72 -0.17
CA PHE A 97 -7.94 -11.25 0.43
C PHE A 97 -7.97 -11.14 1.96
N LEU A 98 -8.31 -9.97 2.51
CA LEU A 98 -8.44 -9.79 3.96
C LEU A 98 -9.50 -10.68 4.58
N GLN A 99 -10.66 -10.85 3.93
CA GLN A 99 -11.70 -11.79 4.37
C GLN A 99 -11.15 -13.24 4.45
N SER A 100 -10.30 -13.62 3.49
CA SER A 100 -9.65 -14.95 3.52
C SER A 100 -8.65 -15.09 4.69
N LEU A 101 -7.93 -14.03 5.02
CA LEU A 101 -7.03 -13.99 6.17
C LEU A 101 -7.79 -14.04 7.50
N TYR A 102 -8.87 -13.25 7.61
CA TYR A 102 -9.63 -13.03 8.84
C TYR A 102 -10.91 -13.88 8.95
N LYS A 103 -11.06 -14.93 8.16
CA LYS A 103 -12.30 -15.76 8.09
C LYS A 103 -12.82 -16.25 9.43
N ASP A 104 -11.96 -16.36 10.45
CA ASP A 104 -12.32 -16.81 11.79
C ASP A 104 -12.62 -15.64 12.76
N SER A 105 -12.57 -14.37 12.28
CA SER A 105 -12.88 -13.17 13.05
C SER A 105 -14.20 -12.55 12.56
N SER A 106 -15.26 -12.71 13.33
CA SER A 106 -16.59 -12.19 12.97
C SER A 106 -16.65 -10.66 12.97
N GLU A 107 -15.88 -9.98 13.82
CA GLU A 107 -15.85 -8.53 13.93
C GLU A 107 -15.21 -7.90 12.67
N ILE A 108 -13.99 -8.31 12.35
CA ILE A 108 -13.27 -7.83 11.16
C ILE A 108 -14.00 -8.21 9.87
N GLY A 109 -14.57 -9.41 9.82
CA GLY A 109 -15.38 -9.86 8.68
C GLY A 109 -16.55 -8.92 8.42
N SER A 110 -17.29 -8.52 9.45
CA SER A 110 -18.42 -7.59 9.34
C SER A 110 -18.02 -6.21 8.84
N GLU A 111 -16.87 -5.66 9.28
CA GLU A 111 -16.36 -4.39 8.78
C GLU A 111 -15.99 -4.46 7.30
N LEU A 112 -15.31 -5.53 6.89
CA LEU A 112 -14.93 -5.77 5.49
C LEU A 112 -16.15 -5.96 4.59
N ASP A 113 -17.18 -6.66 5.06
CA ASP A 113 -18.47 -6.82 4.34
C ASP A 113 -19.17 -5.48 4.15
N GLY A 114 -19.12 -4.60 5.15
CA GLY A 114 -19.63 -3.24 5.06
C GLY A 114 -18.93 -2.40 3.99
N LEU A 115 -17.60 -2.45 3.96
CA LEU A 115 -16.78 -1.77 2.95
C LEU A 115 -17.06 -2.30 1.54
N LEU A 116 -17.15 -3.63 1.37
CA LEU A 116 -17.44 -4.27 0.10
C LEU A 116 -18.85 -3.89 -0.41
N SER A 117 -19.84 -3.90 0.46
CA SER A 117 -21.21 -3.49 0.12
C SER A 117 -21.28 -2.04 -0.32
N SER A 118 -20.53 -1.16 0.35
CA SER A 118 -20.42 0.25 -0.03
C SER A 118 -19.76 0.43 -1.40
N TYR A 119 -18.68 -0.30 -1.66
CA TYR A 119 -18.01 -0.30 -2.96
C TYR A 119 -18.94 -0.78 -4.07
N ASP A 120 -19.58 -1.95 -3.90
CA ASP A 120 -20.47 -2.54 -4.91
C ASP A 120 -21.67 -1.63 -5.22
N SER A 121 -22.16 -0.87 -4.25
CA SER A 121 -23.27 0.08 -4.43
C SER A 121 -22.86 1.33 -5.23
N ASN A 122 -21.65 1.83 -5.02
CA ASN A 122 -21.17 3.09 -5.59
C ASN A 122 -20.30 2.90 -6.84
N GLN A 123 -19.76 1.70 -7.06
CA GLN A 123 -18.79 1.37 -8.12
C GLN A 123 -17.54 2.25 -8.09
N LEU A 124 -17.20 2.84 -6.92
CA LEU A 124 -16.09 3.71 -6.70
C LEU A 124 -15.47 3.42 -5.34
N SER A 125 -14.15 3.32 -5.30
CA SER A 125 -13.43 3.26 -4.03
C SER A 125 -13.59 4.56 -3.24
N PRO A 126 -13.82 4.48 -1.93
CA PRO A 126 -13.72 5.65 -1.07
C PRO A 126 -12.28 6.19 -1.07
N LEU A 127 -12.14 7.49 -0.85
CA LEU A 127 -10.83 8.10 -0.62
C LEU A 127 -10.43 7.83 0.83
N PHE A 128 -9.54 6.88 1.02
CA PHE A 128 -8.92 6.65 2.33
C PHE A 128 -7.71 7.55 2.52
N ASP A 129 -7.44 7.89 3.77
CA ASP A 129 -6.22 8.58 4.16
C ASP A 129 -5.15 7.60 4.69
N ILE A 130 -3.94 8.09 4.87
CA ILE A 130 -2.82 7.29 5.41
C ILE A 130 -3.14 6.81 6.83
N GLY A 131 -3.88 7.58 7.63
CA GLY A 131 -4.31 7.17 8.97
C GLY A 131 -5.23 5.96 8.95
N PHE A 132 -6.16 5.90 8.00
CA PHE A 132 -6.98 4.72 7.76
C PHE A 132 -6.14 3.50 7.36
N GLU A 133 -5.21 3.69 6.42
CA GLU A 133 -4.32 2.62 5.96
C GLU A 133 -3.42 2.10 7.10
N LYS A 134 -2.86 2.97 7.93
CA LYS A 134 -2.09 2.56 9.11
C LYS A 134 -2.88 1.68 10.08
N LYS A 135 -4.19 1.88 10.20
CA LYS A 135 -5.07 1.11 11.10
C LYS A 135 -5.56 -0.20 10.47
N ASN A 136 -5.68 -0.26 9.15
CA ASN A 136 -6.43 -1.34 8.49
C ASN A 136 -5.61 -2.13 7.47
N ASN A 137 -4.56 -1.55 6.88
CA ASN A 137 -3.74 -2.21 5.89
C ASN A 137 -2.75 -3.19 6.56
N PRO A 138 -2.83 -4.50 6.28
CA PRO A 138 -2.01 -5.50 6.96
C PRO A 138 -0.50 -5.29 6.73
N PHE A 139 -0.11 -4.71 5.60
CA PHE A 139 1.29 -4.43 5.29
C PHE A 139 1.87 -3.27 6.12
N LEU A 140 1.04 -2.33 6.57
CA LEU A 140 1.43 -1.27 7.49
C LEU A 140 1.39 -1.71 8.96
N ARG A 141 0.67 -2.79 9.26
CA ARG A 141 0.48 -3.34 10.62
C ARG A 141 1.40 -4.52 10.91
N ILE A 142 2.36 -4.79 10.06
CA ILE A 142 3.21 -5.99 10.13
C ILE A 142 4.03 -6.10 11.44
N ASP A 143 4.19 -5.02 12.19
CA ASP A 143 4.86 -4.95 13.49
C ASP A 143 3.89 -4.91 14.70
N GLU A 144 2.58 -4.88 14.46
CA GLU A 144 1.60 -4.84 15.55
C GLU A 144 1.39 -6.22 16.17
N PHE A 145 1.51 -6.31 17.48
CA PHE A 145 1.38 -7.56 18.23
C PHE A 145 0.03 -8.25 18.00
N SER A 146 -1.07 -7.48 18.00
CA SER A 146 -2.41 -8.03 17.77
C SER A 146 -2.58 -8.69 16.39
N PHE A 147 -1.98 -8.08 15.38
CA PHE A 147 -1.97 -8.65 14.04
C PHE A 147 -1.07 -9.88 13.95
N LEU A 148 0.09 -9.86 14.63
CA LEU A 148 1.03 -10.97 14.69
C LEU A 148 0.44 -12.17 15.43
N ASP A 149 -0.20 -11.97 16.58
CA ASP A 149 -0.87 -13.04 17.36
C ASP A 149 -1.95 -13.75 16.52
N PHE A 150 -2.66 -13.00 15.69
CA PHE A 150 -3.61 -13.57 14.75
C PHE A 150 -2.94 -14.44 13.68
N LEU A 151 -1.82 -14.00 13.12
CA LEU A 151 -1.09 -14.74 12.09
C LEU A 151 -0.37 -15.97 12.67
N GLU A 152 0.16 -15.89 13.89
CA GLU A 152 0.78 -17.00 14.60
C GLU A 152 -0.22 -18.12 14.92
N LYS A 153 -1.44 -17.79 15.33
CA LYS A 153 -2.53 -18.75 15.52
C LYS A 153 -2.88 -19.54 14.27
N LYS A 154 -2.55 -19.03 13.09
CA LYS A 154 -2.72 -19.71 11.81
C LYS A 154 -1.51 -20.53 11.37
N ASP A 155 -0.49 -20.66 12.21
CA ASP A 155 0.77 -21.37 11.90
C ASP A 155 1.54 -20.79 10.68
N LEU A 156 1.17 -19.57 10.25
CA LEU A 156 1.69 -18.93 9.05
C LEU A 156 3.05 -18.25 9.26
N PHE A 157 3.39 -17.90 10.51
CA PHE A 157 4.56 -17.08 10.80
C PHE A 157 5.37 -17.68 11.95
N LYS A 158 6.43 -18.38 11.60
CA LYS A 158 7.40 -18.93 12.58
C LYS A 158 8.66 -18.06 12.75
N ASP A 159 8.83 -17.02 11.92
CA ASP A 159 10.00 -16.15 11.96
C ASP A 159 9.64 -14.79 12.60
N GLU A 160 10.50 -14.32 13.50
CA GLU A 160 10.33 -13.05 14.22
C GLU A 160 10.65 -11.82 13.35
N LYS A 161 11.31 -12.00 12.19
CA LYS A 161 11.73 -10.87 11.35
C LYS A 161 10.56 -10.27 10.57
N MET A 162 10.27 -9.01 10.82
CA MET A 162 9.20 -8.25 10.12
C MET A 162 9.29 -8.34 8.60
N GLU A 163 10.50 -8.27 8.05
CA GLU A 163 10.70 -8.36 6.60
C GLU A 163 10.28 -9.72 6.05
N PHE A 164 10.55 -10.80 6.75
CA PHE A 164 10.10 -12.14 6.33
C PHE A 164 8.57 -12.24 6.34
N ARG A 165 7.93 -11.73 7.40
CA ARG A 165 6.47 -11.68 7.51
C ARG A 165 5.83 -10.87 6.39
N PHE A 166 6.43 -9.73 6.06
CA PHE A 166 5.97 -8.90 4.93
C PHE A 166 6.08 -9.65 3.59
N LYS A 167 7.19 -10.34 3.34
CA LYS A 167 7.40 -11.15 2.14
C LYS A 167 6.37 -12.26 2.02
N LEU A 168 6.10 -12.97 3.11
CA LEU A 168 5.11 -14.05 3.14
C LEU A 168 3.70 -13.50 2.91
N LEU A 169 3.36 -12.38 3.54
CA LEU A 169 2.06 -11.73 3.32
C LEU A 169 1.89 -11.30 1.85
N ARG A 170 2.95 -10.77 1.23
CA ARG A 170 2.93 -10.41 -0.19
C ARG A 170 2.74 -11.64 -1.08
N GLN A 171 3.45 -12.74 -0.80
CA GLN A 171 3.29 -13.99 -1.51
C GLN A 171 1.84 -14.52 -1.39
N LEU A 172 1.27 -14.57 -0.19
CA LEU A 172 -0.12 -14.99 0.02
C LEU A 172 -1.11 -14.12 -0.78
N ARG A 173 -0.82 -12.81 -0.91
CA ARG A 173 -1.65 -11.91 -1.71
C ARG A 173 -1.49 -12.15 -3.22
N ASP A 174 -0.33 -12.59 -3.68
CA ASP A 174 -0.08 -12.92 -5.09
C ASP A 174 -0.73 -14.25 -5.50
N GLU A 175 -0.89 -15.18 -4.56
CA GLU A 175 -1.51 -16.48 -4.76
C GLU A 175 -3.06 -16.45 -4.66
N HIS A 176 -3.63 -15.36 -4.12
CA HIS A 176 -5.08 -15.15 -3.94
C HIS A 176 -5.72 -14.53 -5.18
#